data_80e83f1343397020e425113701f03146
#
_entry.id   80e83f1343397020e425113701f03146
#
_cell.length_a   1.000
_cell.length_b   1.000
_cell.length_c   1.000
_cell.angle_alpha   90.00
_cell.angle_beta   90.00
_cell.angle_gamma   90.00
#
_symmetry.space_group_name_H-M   'P 1'
#
loop_
_entity.id
_entity.type
_entity.pdbx_description
1 polymer ?
#
loop_
_entity_poly.entity_id
_entity_poly.type
_entity_poly.pdbx_seq_one_letter_code
_entity_poly.pdbx_strand_id
1 'polypeptide(L)'
;MKRIISIFCIFAVVLTSLSVLGFAVDTNYKPYEDSQYFEYGDYDIHYRVIPAKGQQKGRIMMLHGFLCSTFAWRNMASELSEAGYECVLADIPNFGFSTRETEDMTIVDREILITELMKSIAPMDEWILAGHSMGGGVAVNIAIKNPVESLLLYCPAPQSEFPEAMEGLITSEPMKFIMSTFFNHGTRIDFLVKLVIFFATMDWDFAMDYDVSGVTDAVQYDRFGAGMCEMMYNVRPTDLENASKIACPVLLCQASEDIILNETMKEQMNSAFPDATTYTVEGGGHQCIENRAEELCKVTLDFLEK
;
A
#
# COMPACT_ATOMS: atom_id res chain seq x y z
N MET A 1 12.95 15.05 -10.59
CA MET A 1 13.62 13.84 -11.10
C MET A 1 15.15 13.83 -10.90
N LYS A 2 15.95 14.75 -11.47
CA LYS A 2 17.43 14.68 -11.33
C LYS A 2 17.95 14.81 -9.89
N ARG A 3 17.30 15.49 -8.96
CA ARG A 3 17.74 15.64 -7.56
C ARG A 3 17.39 14.44 -6.67
N ILE A 4 16.32 13.71 -6.96
CA ILE A 4 15.92 12.51 -6.22
C ILE A 4 16.84 11.35 -6.57
N ILE A 5 17.21 11.19 -7.85
CA ILE A 5 18.18 10.18 -8.31
C ILE A 5 19.55 10.38 -7.68
N SER A 6 19.99 11.63 -7.48
CA SER A 6 21.30 11.92 -6.86
C SER A 6 21.37 11.54 -5.37
N ILE A 7 20.27 11.60 -4.63
CA ILE A 7 20.22 11.20 -3.21
C ILE A 7 20.31 9.67 -3.10
N PHE A 8 19.65 8.92 -3.98
CA PHE A 8 19.72 7.46 -4.01
C PHE A 8 21.13 6.94 -4.40
N CYS A 9 21.82 7.60 -5.31
CA CYS A 9 23.17 7.15 -5.76
C CYS A 9 24.28 7.35 -4.72
N ILE A 10 24.17 8.31 -3.80
CA ILE A 10 25.23 8.57 -2.80
C ILE A 10 25.20 7.54 -1.66
N PHE A 11 24.03 6.94 -1.35
CA PHE A 11 23.92 5.91 -0.31
C PHE A 11 24.38 4.50 -0.75
N ALA A 12 24.36 4.20 -2.05
CA ALA A 12 24.71 2.88 -2.58
C ALA A 12 26.18 2.48 -2.44
N VAL A 13 27.10 3.43 -2.18
CA VAL A 13 28.56 3.20 -2.21
C VAL A 13 29.16 2.75 -0.87
N VAL A 14 28.40 2.81 0.25
CA VAL A 14 29.00 2.63 1.59
C VAL A 14 28.75 1.24 2.20
N LEU A 15 27.90 0.38 1.62
CA LEU A 15 27.40 -0.82 2.29
C LEU A 15 27.69 -2.15 1.55
N THR A 16 28.96 -2.44 1.24
CA THR A 16 29.34 -3.77 0.74
C THR A 16 29.89 -4.63 1.87
N SER A 17 29.10 -5.54 2.39
CA SER A 17 29.41 -6.91 2.84
C SER A 17 28.46 -7.39 3.92
N LEU A 18 27.57 -8.31 3.56
CA LEU A 18 27.10 -9.45 4.37
C LEU A 18 26.00 -10.19 3.57
N SER A 19 26.20 -11.45 3.35
CA SER A 19 25.27 -12.34 2.65
C SER A 19 23.94 -12.47 3.40
N VAL A 20 22.85 -12.26 2.68
CA VAL A 20 21.49 -12.49 3.18
C VAL A 20 21.05 -13.88 2.73
N LEU A 21 20.80 -14.76 3.69
CA LEU A 21 20.06 -15.99 3.45
C LEU A 21 18.57 -15.63 3.48
N GLY A 22 17.89 -15.76 2.35
CA GLY A 22 16.43 -15.63 2.29
C GLY A 22 15.74 -16.83 2.92
N PHE A 23 14.64 -16.59 3.62
CA PHE A 23 13.77 -17.62 4.18
C PHE A 23 12.43 -17.56 3.45
N ALA A 24 11.79 -18.72 3.25
CA ALA A 24 10.40 -18.77 2.77
C ALA A 24 9.46 -18.13 3.79
N VAL A 25 8.32 -17.63 3.34
CA VAL A 25 7.27 -17.09 4.22
C VAL A 25 6.89 -18.20 5.23
N ASP A 26 6.98 -17.87 6.51
CA ASP A 26 6.51 -18.74 7.59
C ASP A 26 5.09 -18.32 7.98
N THR A 27 4.09 -19.04 7.48
CA THR A 27 2.68 -18.78 7.79
C THR A 27 2.31 -19.01 9.26
N ASN A 28 3.20 -19.63 10.04
CA ASN A 28 3.08 -19.69 11.49
C ASN A 28 3.61 -18.42 12.17
N TYR A 29 4.39 -17.59 11.46
CA TYR A 29 4.84 -16.31 11.97
C TYR A 29 3.69 -15.32 12.05
N LYS A 30 3.41 -14.83 13.25
CA LYS A 30 2.36 -13.85 13.51
C LYS A 30 2.99 -12.55 13.98
N PRO A 31 3.24 -11.60 13.09
CA PRO A 31 3.78 -10.29 13.45
C PRO A 31 2.83 -9.50 14.36
N TYR A 32 1.53 -9.80 14.28
CA TYR A 32 0.48 -9.24 15.13
C TYR A 32 -0.40 -10.37 15.68
N GLU A 33 -1.06 -10.14 16.81
CA GLU A 33 -1.96 -11.14 17.43
C GLU A 33 -3.13 -11.53 16.52
N ASP A 34 -3.58 -10.59 15.69
CA ASP A 34 -4.67 -10.73 14.73
C ASP A 34 -4.22 -11.12 13.32
N SER A 35 -2.93 -11.45 13.13
CA SER A 35 -2.38 -11.90 11.84
C SER A 35 -3.04 -13.18 11.34
N GLN A 36 -3.41 -13.16 10.06
CA GLN A 36 -3.95 -14.30 9.32
C GLN A 36 -3.28 -14.37 7.95
N TYR A 37 -3.36 -15.55 7.31
CA TYR A 37 -2.84 -15.77 5.97
C TYR A 37 -3.93 -16.40 5.10
N PHE A 38 -4.05 -15.89 3.87
CA PHE A 38 -4.91 -16.44 2.83
C PHE A 38 -4.03 -17.07 1.75
N GLU A 39 -4.19 -18.37 1.54
CA GLU A 39 -3.43 -19.14 0.57
C GLU A 39 -4.11 -19.10 -0.81
N TYR A 40 -3.36 -18.77 -1.85
CA TYR A 40 -3.82 -18.83 -3.24
C TYR A 40 -2.66 -19.22 -4.18
N GLY A 41 -2.65 -20.46 -4.65
CA GLY A 41 -1.53 -21.01 -5.43
C GLY A 41 -0.23 -20.93 -4.65
N ASP A 42 0.77 -20.23 -5.20
CA ASP A 42 2.08 -20.04 -4.56
C ASP A 42 2.10 -18.81 -3.61
N TYR A 43 0.95 -18.17 -3.36
CA TYR A 43 0.86 -16.97 -2.55
C TYR A 43 0.25 -17.22 -1.19
N ASP A 44 0.91 -16.70 -0.16
CA ASP A 44 0.39 -16.51 1.18
C ASP A 44 0.20 -15.00 1.40
N ILE A 45 -1.04 -14.55 1.43
CA ILE A 45 -1.40 -13.14 1.63
C ILE A 45 -1.63 -12.91 3.10
N HIS A 46 -0.73 -12.17 3.75
CA HIS A 46 -0.93 -11.72 5.12
C HIS A 46 -2.06 -10.68 5.17
N TYR A 47 -2.97 -10.87 6.11
CA TYR A 47 -4.02 -9.89 6.39
C TYR A 47 -4.38 -9.86 7.87
N ARG A 48 -5.05 -8.80 8.28
CA ARG A 48 -5.53 -8.58 9.64
C ARG A 48 -7.00 -8.21 9.61
N VAL A 49 -7.75 -8.66 10.62
CA VAL A 49 -9.15 -8.30 10.77
C VAL A 49 -9.32 -7.54 12.09
N ILE A 50 -9.70 -6.28 12.00
CA ILE A 50 -10.06 -5.44 13.13
C ILE A 50 -11.59 -5.45 13.22
N PRO A 51 -12.19 -6.15 14.17
CA PRO A 51 -13.63 -6.28 14.23
C PRO A 51 -14.33 -4.97 14.56
N ALA A 52 -15.53 -4.77 14.01
CA ALA A 52 -16.37 -3.64 14.35
C ALA A 52 -16.72 -3.62 15.85
N LYS A 53 -16.66 -2.46 16.48
CA LYS A 53 -17.17 -2.30 17.84
C LYS A 53 -18.65 -1.98 17.82
N GLY A 54 -19.43 -2.78 18.57
CA GLY A 54 -20.89 -2.69 18.60
C GLY A 54 -21.58 -3.35 17.41
N GLN A 55 -22.61 -2.69 16.87
CA GLN A 55 -23.32 -3.20 15.69
C GLN A 55 -22.49 -2.93 14.43
N GLN A 56 -22.18 -3.95 13.67
CA GLN A 56 -21.46 -3.82 12.41
C GLN A 56 -22.34 -3.08 11.38
N LYS A 57 -21.80 -1.98 10.85
CA LYS A 57 -22.43 -1.15 9.81
C LYS A 57 -21.97 -1.52 8.40
N GLY A 58 -20.74 -2.03 8.26
CA GLY A 58 -20.14 -2.38 6.98
C GLY A 58 -18.75 -3.02 7.18
N ARG A 59 -18.13 -3.37 6.06
CA ARG A 59 -16.79 -3.99 6.02
C ARG A 59 -15.90 -3.27 5.03
N ILE A 60 -14.68 -2.93 5.46
CA ILE A 60 -13.73 -2.15 4.65
C ILE A 60 -12.49 -3.01 4.38
N MET A 61 -12.20 -3.30 3.10
CA MET A 61 -10.89 -3.78 2.67
C MET A 61 -9.95 -2.57 2.52
N MET A 62 -8.77 -2.62 3.16
CA MET A 62 -7.83 -1.50 3.19
C MET A 62 -6.48 -1.90 2.57
N LEU A 63 -6.13 -1.31 1.43
CA LEU A 63 -4.94 -1.61 0.63
C LEU A 63 -3.90 -0.49 0.77
N HIS A 64 -2.72 -0.84 1.28
CA HIS A 64 -1.64 0.10 1.57
C HIS A 64 -0.87 0.56 0.32
N GLY A 65 -0.07 1.62 0.47
CA GLY A 65 0.80 2.17 -0.56
C GLY A 65 2.13 1.42 -0.73
N PHE A 66 2.92 1.89 -1.68
CA PHE A 66 4.28 1.40 -1.93
C PHE A 66 5.17 1.55 -0.69
N LEU A 67 6.00 0.57 -0.39
CA LEU A 67 6.86 0.49 0.81
C LEU A 67 6.11 0.44 2.16
N CYS A 68 4.80 0.30 2.14
CA CYS A 68 3.97 0.19 3.33
C CYS A 68 3.57 -1.27 3.62
N SER A 69 2.78 -1.44 4.66
CA SER A 69 2.14 -2.69 5.06
C SER A 69 0.79 -2.38 5.72
N THR A 70 0.13 -3.39 6.25
CA THR A 70 -1.07 -3.25 7.09
C THR A 70 -0.87 -2.27 8.24
N PHE A 71 0.37 -2.04 8.69
CA PHE A 71 0.70 -1.09 9.75
C PHE A 71 0.30 0.35 9.43
N ALA A 72 0.36 0.76 8.16
CA ALA A 72 0.00 2.12 7.75
C ALA A 72 -1.45 2.49 8.07
N TRP A 73 -2.34 1.51 8.16
CA TRP A 73 -3.75 1.70 8.42
C TRP A 73 -4.15 1.68 9.90
N ARG A 74 -3.19 1.43 10.84
CA ARG A 74 -3.47 1.18 12.26
C ARG A 74 -4.35 2.24 12.91
N ASN A 75 -4.10 3.52 12.63
CA ASN A 75 -4.84 4.63 13.22
C ASN A 75 -6.26 4.71 12.63
N MET A 76 -6.40 4.73 11.31
CA MET A 76 -7.71 4.78 10.65
C MET A 76 -8.56 3.53 10.97
N ALA A 77 -7.98 2.34 10.93
CA ALA A 77 -8.70 1.11 11.22
C ALA A 77 -9.23 1.06 12.67
N SER A 78 -8.47 1.61 13.63
CA SER A 78 -8.92 1.73 15.01
C SER A 78 -10.16 2.62 15.12
N GLU A 79 -10.13 3.82 14.52
CA GLU A 79 -11.24 4.76 14.59
C GLU A 79 -12.48 4.29 13.82
N LEU A 80 -12.29 3.70 12.64
CA LEU A 80 -13.40 3.14 11.86
C LEU A 80 -14.04 1.93 12.56
N SER A 81 -13.23 1.11 13.25
CA SER A 81 -13.73 0.05 14.11
C SER A 81 -14.61 0.57 15.25
N GLU A 82 -14.19 1.65 15.94
CA GLU A 82 -15.02 2.32 16.96
C GLU A 82 -16.32 2.85 16.38
N ALA A 83 -16.33 3.28 15.12
CA ALA A 83 -17.53 3.75 14.42
C ALA A 83 -18.46 2.61 13.92
N GLY A 84 -18.06 1.34 14.10
CA GLY A 84 -18.87 0.16 13.75
C GLY A 84 -18.52 -0.46 12.39
N TYR A 85 -17.35 -0.19 11.82
CA TYR A 85 -16.89 -0.84 10.59
C TYR A 85 -15.87 -1.93 10.89
N GLU A 86 -16.05 -3.11 10.31
CA GLU A 86 -15.01 -4.15 10.31
C GLU A 86 -13.95 -3.77 9.28
N CYS A 87 -12.68 -3.68 9.71
CA CYS A 87 -11.57 -3.33 8.84
C CYS A 87 -10.72 -4.57 8.55
N VAL A 88 -10.58 -4.93 7.28
CA VAL A 88 -9.70 -5.99 6.79
C VAL A 88 -8.52 -5.32 6.08
N LEU A 89 -7.34 -5.44 6.68
CA LEU A 89 -6.12 -4.85 6.18
C LEU A 89 -5.30 -5.93 5.50
N ALA A 90 -4.94 -5.77 4.23
CA ALA A 90 -4.15 -6.78 3.51
C ALA A 90 -2.77 -6.23 3.14
N ASP A 91 -1.73 -7.05 3.34
CA ASP A 91 -0.41 -6.81 2.77
C ASP A 91 -0.40 -7.25 1.30
N ILE A 92 -0.24 -6.30 0.40
CA ILE A 92 -0.13 -6.58 -1.04
C ILE A 92 1.14 -7.42 -1.29
N PRO A 93 1.14 -8.43 -2.19
CA PRO A 93 2.33 -9.21 -2.51
C PRO A 93 3.59 -8.36 -2.73
N ASN A 94 4.71 -8.86 -2.30
CA ASN A 94 6.03 -8.19 -2.19
C ASN A 94 6.15 -7.16 -1.06
N PHE A 95 5.09 -6.91 -0.30
CA PHE A 95 5.10 -6.00 0.86
C PHE A 95 4.65 -6.69 2.15
N GLY A 96 4.83 -5.99 3.27
CA GLY A 96 4.43 -6.47 4.59
C GLY A 96 5.00 -7.84 4.89
N PHE A 97 4.12 -8.76 5.22
CA PHE A 97 4.44 -10.16 5.54
C PHE A 97 3.86 -11.15 4.52
N SER A 98 3.36 -10.65 3.39
CA SER A 98 2.91 -11.48 2.26
C SER A 98 4.07 -12.02 1.44
N THR A 99 3.80 -13.02 0.61
CA THR A 99 4.77 -13.65 -0.29
C THR A 99 5.56 -12.64 -1.12
N ARG A 100 6.87 -12.87 -1.22
CA ARG A 100 7.77 -12.21 -2.16
C ARG A 100 7.84 -13.02 -3.43
N GLU A 101 7.48 -12.40 -4.55
CA GLU A 101 7.57 -13.04 -5.86
C GLU A 101 9.00 -13.42 -6.20
N THR A 102 9.15 -14.53 -6.94
CA THR A 102 10.41 -15.04 -7.46
C THR A 102 10.26 -15.42 -8.92
N GLU A 103 11.36 -15.55 -9.64
CA GLU A 103 11.38 -15.94 -11.06
C GLU A 103 10.69 -17.29 -11.34
N ASP A 104 10.68 -18.19 -10.37
CA ASP A 104 10.12 -19.55 -10.51
C ASP A 104 8.60 -19.59 -10.26
N MET A 105 7.99 -18.48 -9.77
CA MET A 105 6.57 -18.44 -9.45
C MET A 105 5.71 -18.13 -10.68
N THR A 106 4.50 -18.68 -10.69
CA THR A 106 3.45 -18.22 -11.60
C THR A 106 2.89 -16.93 -11.06
N ILE A 107 3.17 -15.82 -11.76
CA ILE A 107 2.72 -14.50 -11.32
C ILE A 107 1.21 -14.36 -11.49
N VAL A 108 0.55 -14.00 -10.41
CA VAL A 108 -0.90 -13.69 -10.37
C VAL A 108 -1.09 -12.21 -10.09
N ASP A 109 -1.95 -11.57 -10.88
CA ASP A 109 -2.25 -10.13 -10.70
C ASP A 109 -2.77 -9.85 -9.28
N ARG A 110 -2.28 -8.79 -8.65
CA ARG A 110 -2.63 -8.39 -7.27
C ARG A 110 -4.12 -8.22 -7.09
N GLU A 111 -4.80 -7.68 -8.10
CA GLU A 111 -6.25 -7.51 -8.11
C GLU A 111 -6.99 -8.84 -7.98
N ILE A 112 -6.47 -9.91 -8.60
CA ILE A 112 -7.04 -11.27 -8.49
C ILE A 112 -6.85 -11.77 -7.06
N LEU A 113 -5.63 -11.70 -6.53
CA LEU A 113 -5.30 -12.19 -5.19
C LEU A 113 -6.14 -11.50 -4.11
N ILE A 114 -6.25 -10.18 -4.16
CA ILE A 114 -7.06 -9.40 -3.21
C ILE A 114 -8.56 -9.69 -3.41
N THR A 115 -9.02 -9.79 -4.65
CA THR A 115 -10.43 -10.14 -4.93
C THR A 115 -10.79 -11.52 -4.37
N GLU A 116 -9.93 -12.52 -4.52
CA GLU A 116 -10.18 -13.87 -3.99
C GLU A 116 -10.11 -13.89 -2.45
N LEU A 117 -9.20 -13.13 -1.82
CA LEU A 117 -9.22 -12.91 -0.38
C LEU A 117 -10.57 -12.29 0.05
N MET A 118 -11.03 -11.23 -0.61
CA MET A 118 -12.31 -10.59 -0.28
C MET A 118 -13.47 -11.58 -0.39
N LYS A 119 -13.54 -12.33 -1.49
CA LYS A 119 -14.58 -13.36 -1.72
C LYS A 119 -14.56 -14.49 -0.70
N SER A 120 -13.39 -14.82 -0.14
CA SER A 120 -13.27 -15.84 0.90
C SER A 120 -13.92 -15.43 2.22
N ILE A 121 -14.10 -14.10 2.41
CA ILE A 121 -14.63 -13.51 3.65
C ILE A 121 -16.10 -13.12 3.47
N ALA A 122 -16.46 -12.44 2.35
CA ALA A 122 -17.82 -11.97 2.09
C ALA A 122 -18.09 -11.76 0.58
N PRO A 123 -19.36 -11.66 0.14
CA PRO A 123 -19.73 -11.25 -1.22
C PRO A 123 -19.14 -9.90 -1.59
N MET A 124 -18.80 -9.72 -2.89
CA MET A 124 -18.10 -8.51 -3.35
C MET A 124 -18.89 -7.21 -3.18
N ASP A 125 -20.21 -7.27 -3.30
CA ASP A 125 -21.12 -6.13 -3.16
C ASP A 125 -21.36 -5.69 -1.70
N GLU A 126 -20.83 -6.44 -0.73
CA GLU A 126 -20.83 -6.07 0.70
C GLU A 126 -19.54 -5.33 1.13
N TRP A 127 -18.63 -5.07 0.22
CA TRP A 127 -17.34 -4.44 0.54
C TRP A 127 -17.29 -2.95 0.22
N ILE A 128 -16.87 -2.18 1.20
CA ILE A 128 -16.27 -0.88 0.99
C ILE A 128 -14.78 -1.12 0.70
N LEU A 129 -14.28 -0.59 -0.41
CA LEU A 129 -12.89 -0.81 -0.83
C LEU A 129 -12.08 0.47 -0.67
N ALA A 130 -11.08 0.43 0.19
CA ALA A 130 -10.19 1.56 0.48
C ALA A 130 -8.79 1.29 -0.07
N GLY A 131 -8.18 2.29 -0.71
CA GLY A 131 -6.81 2.19 -1.20
C GLY A 131 -6.02 3.49 -1.03
N HIS A 132 -4.78 3.36 -0.53
CA HIS A 132 -3.84 4.46 -0.43
C HIS A 132 -2.76 4.33 -1.50
N SER A 133 -2.43 5.42 -2.20
CA SER A 133 -1.32 5.47 -3.16
C SER A 133 -1.40 4.33 -4.19
N MET A 134 -0.39 3.47 -4.27
CA MET A 134 -0.37 2.24 -5.09
C MET A 134 -1.60 1.36 -4.84
N GLY A 135 -1.99 1.16 -3.57
CA GLY A 135 -3.19 0.42 -3.20
C GLY A 135 -4.48 1.04 -3.74
N GLY A 136 -4.49 2.37 -3.96
CA GLY A 136 -5.57 3.08 -4.64
C GLY A 136 -5.70 2.64 -6.11
N GLY A 137 -4.59 2.50 -6.84
CA GLY A 137 -4.60 1.96 -8.20
C GLY A 137 -5.10 0.52 -8.27
N VAL A 138 -4.68 -0.33 -7.33
CA VAL A 138 -5.18 -1.72 -7.20
C VAL A 138 -6.69 -1.73 -6.91
N ALA A 139 -7.15 -0.87 -6.00
CA ALA A 139 -8.56 -0.75 -5.64
C ALA A 139 -9.42 -0.33 -6.86
N VAL A 140 -8.95 0.63 -7.66
CA VAL A 140 -9.62 1.03 -8.91
C VAL A 140 -9.77 -0.17 -9.85
N ASN A 141 -8.69 -0.92 -10.09
CA ASN A 141 -8.72 -2.09 -10.98
C ASN A 141 -9.67 -3.20 -10.49
N ILE A 142 -9.77 -3.38 -9.16
CA ILE A 142 -10.74 -4.32 -8.56
C ILE A 142 -12.18 -3.81 -8.79
N ALA A 143 -12.47 -2.54 -8.49
CA ALA A 143 -13.80 -1.97 -8.58
C ALA A 143 -14.34 -1.90 -10.03
N ILE A 144 -13.47 -1.77 -11.04
CA ILE A 144 -13.85 -1.85 -12.46
C ILE A 144 -14.44 -3.22 -12.81
N LYS A 145 -13.93 -4.28 -12.18
CA LYS A 145 -14.27 -5.68 -12.52
C LYS A 145 -15.31 -6.29 -11.59
N ASN A 146 -15.52 -5.70 -10.42
CA ASN A 146 -16.38 -6.25 -9.38
C ASN A 146 -17.28 -5.17 -8.79
N PRO A 147 -18.55 -5.47 -8.46
CA PRO A 147 -19.37 -4.56 -7.69
C PRO A 147 -18.80 -4.43 -6.28
N VAL A 148 -18.68 -3.20 -5.79
CA VAL A 148 -18.37 -2.88 -4.40
C VAL A 148 -19.35 -1.81 -3.91
N GLU A 149 -19.58 -1.74 -2.61
CA GLU A 149 -20.53 -0.79 -2.00
C GLU A 149 -20.05 0.66 -2.17
N SER A 150 -18.76 0.91 -1.94
CA SER A 150 -18.15 2.23 -2.09
C SER A 150 -16.65 2.09 -2.34
N LEU A 151 -16.06 3.10 -3.00
CA LEU A 151 -14.62 3.18 -3.26
C LEU A 151 -14.01 4.40 -2.57
N LEU A 152 -13.05 4.16 -1.67
CA LEU A 152 -12.35 5.18 -0.88
C LEU A 152 -10.90 5.29 -1.34
N LEU A 153 -10.52 6.40 -1.92
CA LEU A 153 -9.20 6.64 -2.50
C LEU A 153 -8.46 7.74 -1.73
N TYR A 154 -7.34 7.38 -1.11
CA TYR A 154 -6.50 8.30 -0.33
C TYR A 154 -5.16 8.50 -1.04
N CYS A 155 -4.91 9.71 -1.54
CA CYS A 155 -3.73 10.05 -2.36
C CYS A 155 -3.41 8.96 -3.41
N PRO A 156 -4.42 8.51 -4.20
CA PRO A 156 -4.24 7.37 -5.10
C PRO A 156 -3.21 7.67 -6.19
N ALA A 157 -2.30 6.72 -6.41
CA ALA A 157 -1.30 6.81 -7.47
C ALA A 157 -1.74 5.99 -8.68
N PRO A 158 -1.96 6.61 -9.86
CA PRO A 158 -2.14 5.86 -11.09
C PRO A 158 -0.83 5.13 -11.41
N GLN A 159 -0.91 3.81 -11.50
CA GLN A 159 0.23 2.98 -11.85
C GLN A 159 0.40 2.94 -13.38
N SER A 160 1.65 2.88 -13.82
CA SER A 160 2.02 2.69 -15.23
C SER A 160 2.99 1.54 -15.35
N GLU A 161 3.04 0.91 -16.53
CA GLU A 161 4.02 -0.13 -16.81
C GLU A 161 5.45 0.37 -16.63
N PHE A 162 6.30 -0.50 -16.14
CA PHE A 162 7.72 -0.24 -16.08
C PHE A 162 8.31 -0.26 -17.50
N PRO A 163 9.23 0.65 -17.85
CA PRO A 163 9.80 0.67 -19.20
C PRO A 163 10.50 -0.66 -19.55
N GLU A 164 10.06 -1.34 -20.59
CA GLU A 164 10.59 -2.62 -21.07
C GLU A 164 12.12 -2.60 -21.24
N ALA A 165 12.65 -1.46 -21.72
CA ALA A 165 14.10 -1.29 -21.90
C ALA A 165 14.92 -1.38 -20.60
N MET A 166 14.28 -1.29 -19.43
CA MET A 166 14.92 -1.39 -18.11
C MET A 166 14.68 -2.72 -17.41
N GLU A 167 13.84 -3.58 -17.98
CA GLU A 167 13.47 -4.89 -17.42
C GLU A 167 14.70 -5.71 -17.03
N GLY A 168 15.57 -6.03 -17.99
CA GLY A 168 16.75 -6.84 -17.76
C GLY A 168 17.77 -6.25 -16.78
N LEU A 169 17.68 -4.94 -16.50
CA LEU A 169 18.49 -4.31 -15.47
C LEU A 169 17.86 -4.53 -14.08
N ILE A 170 16.55 -4.27 -13.95
CA ILE A 170 15.90 -4.26 -12.63
C ILE A 170 15.71 -5.67 -12.08
N THR A 171 15.46 -6.65 -12.95
CA THR A 171 15.30 -8.05 -12.57
C THR A 171 16.65 -8.79 -12.44
N SER A 172 17.77 -8.13 -12.76
CA SER A 172 19.09 -8.75 -12.67
C SER A 172 19.49 -9.09 -11.22
N GLU A 173 20.19 -10.22 -11.02
CA GLU A 173 20.71 -10.61 -9.72
C GLU A 173 21.58 -9.54 -9.03
N PRO A 174 22.47 -8.80 -9.74
CA PRO A 174 23.19 -7.69 -9.14
C PRO A 174 22.26 -6.59 -8.60
N MET A 175 21.17 -6.25 -9.31
CA MET A 175 20.21 -5.25 -8.85
C MET A 175 19.41 -5.73 -7.64
N LYS A 176 18.92 -6.96 -7.66
CA LYS A 176 18.24 -7.61 -6.52
C LYS A 176 19.13 -7.62 -5.28
N PHE A 177 20.42 -7.94 -5.45
CA PHE A 177 21.41 -7.89 -4.36
C PHE A 177 21.61 -6.48 -3.81
N ILE A 178 21.75 -5.47 -4.69
CA ILE A 178 21.90 -4.05 -4.29
C ILE A 178 20.66 -3.58 -3.53
N MET A 179 19.47 -3.86 -4.05
CA MET A 179 18.21 -3.46 -3.41
C MET A 179 18.02 -4.15 -2.06
N SER A 180 18.28 -5.46 -1.98
CA SER A 180 18.21 -6.20 -0.72
C SER A 180 19.20 -5.66 0.31
N THR A 181 20.44 -5.36 -0.12
CA THR A 181 21.46 -4.77 0.75
C THR A 181 21.04 -3.39 1.25
N PHE A 182 20.52 -2.54 0.34
CA PHE A 182 20.04 -1.20 0.67
C PHE A 182 18.93 -1.24 1.73
N PHE A 183 17.88 -2.03 1.51
CA PHE A 183 16.77 -2.11 2.44
C PHE A 183 17.18 -2.75 3.77
N ASN A 184 17.91 -3.85 3.76
CA ASN A 184 18.31 -4.55 4.99
C ASN A 184 19.24 -3.73 5.89
N HIS A 185 20.03 -2.82 5.35
CA HIS A 185 20.96 -1.99 6.13
C HIS A 185 20.39 -0.58 6.40
N GLY A 186 19.72 0.01 5.41
CA GLY A 186 19.15 1.35 5.53
C GLY A 186 18.08 1.42 6.62
N THR A 187 17.22 0.41 6.70
CA THR A 187 16.15 0.34 7.70
C THR A 187 16.63 0.05 9.13
N ARG A 188 17.89 -0.31 9.33
CA ARG A 188 18.49 -0.44 10.68
C ARG A 188 18.89 0.90 11.29
N ILE A 189 18.75 1.99 10.56
CA ILE A 189 19.08 3.33 11.05
C ILE A 189 17.77 4.08 11.23
N ASP A 190 17.22 4.02 12.42
CA ASP A 190 15.90 4.61 12.76
C ASP A 190 15.74 6.03 12.26
N PHE A 191 16.78 6.86 12.38
CA PHE A 191 16.73 8.25 11.92
C PHE A 191 16.49 8.36 10.40
N LEU A 192 17.04 7.44 9.59
CA LEU A 192 16.78 7.44 8.14
C LEU A 192 15.34 7.05 7.83
N VAL A 193 14.80 6.07 8.56
CA VAL A 193 13.38 5.69 8.41
C VAL A 193 12.49 6.87 8.82
N LYS A 194 12.76 7.51 9.97
CA LYS A 194 12.04 8.70 10.41
C LYS A 194 12.11 9.86 9.42
N LEU A 195 13.25 10.03 8.76
CA LEU A 195 13.39 11.05 7.71
C LEU A 195 12.52 10.74 6.47
N VAL A 196 12.40 9.48 6.09
CA VAL A 196 11.48 9.05 5.01
C VAL A 196 10.04 9.32 5.43
N ILE A 197 9.66 8.98 6.67
CA ILE A 197 8.32 9.24 7.23
C ILE A 197 8.04 10.76 7.24
N PHE A 198 9.01 11.59 7.63
CA PHE A 198 8.85 13.05 7.56
C PHE A 198 8.51 13.53 6.15
N PHE A 199 9.26 13.11 5.14
CA PHE A 199 8.99 13.51 3.75
C PHE A 199 7.68 12.94 3.21
N ALA A 200 7.22 11.81 3.73
CA ALA A 200 5.96 11.21 3.34
C ALA A 200 4.75 11.88 4.02
N THR A 201 4.89 12.32 5.26
CA THR A 201 3.81 12.92 6.06
C THR A 201 3.82 14.44 6.08
N MET A 202 4.97 15.07 5.78
CA MET A 202 5.27 16.50 5.97
C MET A 202 5.08 16.97 7.43
N ASP A 203 5.26 16.05 8.38
CA ASP A 203 5.04 16.25 9.80
C ASP A 203 6.26 15.77 10.60
N TRP A 204 7.05 16.72 11.11
CA TRP A 204 8.29 16.43 11.80
C TRP A 204 8.06 15.76 13.15
N ASP A 205 7.09 16.23 13.91
CA ASP A 205 6.83 15.74 15.27
C ASP A 205 6.30 14.31 15.19
N PHE A 206 5.35 14.04 14.29
CA PHE A 206 4.87 12.70 14.00
C PHE A 206 6.01 11.75 13.57
N ALA A 207 6.88 12.21 12.67
CA ALA A 207 7.99 11.39 12.17
C ALA A 207 9.02 11.07 13.25
N MET A 208 9.31 12.00 14.16
CA MET A 208 10.27 11.75 15.25
C MET A 208 9.73 10.81 16.33
N ASP A 209 8.42 10.81 16.55
CA ASP A 209 7.73 9.89 17.49
C ASP A 209 7.32 8.56 16.84
N TYR A 210 7.59 8.39 15.53
CA TYR A 210 7.15 7.21 14.78
C TYR A 210 7.74 5.91 15.30
N ASP A 211 6.87 4.89 15.48
CA ASP A 211 7.29 3.52 15.75
C ASP A 211 7.87 2.88 14.48
N VAL A 212 9.18 2.94 14.34
CA VAL A 212 9.87 2.43 13.16
C VAL A 212 9.76 0.91 13.00
N SER A 213 9.49 0.16 14.08
CA SER A 213 9.37 -1.30 14.02
C SER A 213 8.26 -1.75 13.07
N GLY A 214 7.15 -1.02 13.01
CA GLY A 214 6.05 -1.29 12.10
C GLY A 214 6.41 -1.25 10.60
N VAL A 215 7.51 -0.56 10.26
CA VAL A 215 8.07 -0.53 8.90
C VAL A 215 9.26 -1.49 8.79
N THR A 216 10.18 -1.42 9.76
CA THR A 216 11.46 -2.15 9.66
C THR A 216 11.28 -3.66 9.74
N ASP A 217 10.34 -4.16 10.55
CA ASP A 217 10.08 -5.59 10.68
C ASP A 217 9.57 -6.18 9.36
N ALA A 218 8.65 -5.49 8.70
CA ALA A 218 8.12 -5.89 7.40
C ALA A 218 9.18 -5.83 6.28
N VAL A 219 10.07 -4.83 6.30
CA VAL A 219 11.15 -4.67 5.32
C VAL A 219 12.29 -5.68 5.56
N GLN A 220 12.56 -6.04 6.82
CA GLN A 220 13.57 -7.03 7.16
C GLN A 220 13.06 -8.48 7.04
N TYR A 221 11.75 -8.65 6.85
CA TYR A 221 11.14 -9.95 6.64
C TYR A 221 11.39 -10.40 5.20
N ASP A 222 12.00 -11.55 5.03
CA ASP A 222 12.32 -12.24 3.78
C ASP A 222 12.63 -11.32 2.57
N ARG A 223 13.69 -11.52 1.87
CA ARG A 223 14.11 -10.99 0.54
C ARG A 223 13.37 -9.73 0.01
N PHE A 224 13.00 -8.79 0.89
CA PHE A 224 12.18 -7.62 0.53
C PHE A 224 12.70 -6.87 -0.72
N GLY A 225 14.01 -6.59 -0.77
CA GLY A 225 14.59 -5.86 -1.90
C GLY A 225 14.53 -6.62 -3.23
N ALA A 226 14.62 -7.96 -3.20
CA ALA A 226 14.45 -8.79 -4.40
C ALA A 226 12.98 -8.78 -4.84
N GLY A 227 12.03 -8.98 -3.92
CA GLY A 227 10.60 -8.88 -4.19
C GLY A 227 10.20 -7.51 -4.75
N MET A 228 10.88 -6.43 -4.31
CA MET A 228 10.70 -5.09 -4.87
C MET A 228 11.06 -5.02 -6.36
N CYS A 229 12.15 -5.67 -6.78
CA CYS A 229 12.55 -5.70 -8.19
C CYS A 229 11.52 -6.47 -9.03
N GLU A 230 11.06 -7.63 -8.54
CA GLU A 230 9.99 -8.40 -9.20
C GLU A 230 8.69 -7.59 -9.29
N MET A 231 8.29 -6.93 -8.21
CA MET A 231 7.09 -6.11 -8.19
C MET A 231 7.14 -4.97 -9.21
N MET A 232 8.27 -4.29 -9.34
CA MET A 232 8.41 -3.18 -10.31
C MET A 232 8.23 -3.65 -11.74
N TYR A 233 8.64 -4.88 -12.04
CA TYR A 233 8.44 -5.50 -13.35
C TYR A 233 6.98 -5.99 -13.53
N ASN A 234 6.39 -6.59 -12.51
CA ASN A 234 5.06 -7.20 -12.55
C ASN A 234 3.91 -6.21 -12.27
N VAL A 235 4.19 -4.89 -12.22
CA VAL A 235 3.14 -3.90 -11.97
C VAL A 235 2.13 -3.87 -13.12
N ARG A 236 0.83 -3.87 -12.75
CA ARG A 236 -0.25 -3.65 -13.73
C ARG A 236 -0.64 -2.18 -13.74
N PRO A 237 -0.83 -1.58 -14.92
CA PRO A 237 -1.34 -0.22 -15.03
C PRO A 237 -2.71 -0.08 -14.37
N THR A 238 -2.96 1.10 -13.80
CA THR A 238 -4.31 1.46 -13.37
C THR A 238 -5.16 1.76 -14.60
N ASP A 239 -6.26 1.04 -14.78
CA ASP A 239 -7.13 1.14 -15.95
C ASP A 239 -8.10 2.35 -15.83
N LEU A 240 -7.54 3.56 -15.84
CA LEU A 240 -8.33 4.79 -15.73
C LEU A 240 -9.29 5.02 -16.90
N GLU A 241 -9.02 4.46 -18.07
CA GLU A 241 -9.90 4.56 -19.24
C GLU A 241 -11.25 3.87 -19.00
N ASN A 242 -11.27 2.84 -18.18
CA ASN A 242 -12.45 2.10 -17.79
C ASN A 242 -13.03 2.51 -16.42
N ALA A 243 -12.53 3.57 -15.79
CA ALA A 243 -13.01 4.04 -14.48
C ALA A 243 -14.52 4.36 -14.47
N SER A 244 -15.08 4.79 -15.62
CA SER A 244 -16.52 5.02 -15.81
C SER A 244 -17.41 3.77 -15.62
N LYS A 245 -16.83 2.56 -15.57
CA LYS A 245 -17.56 1.33 -15.24
C LYS A 245 -17.82 1.17 -13.74
N ILE A 246 -17.12 1.94 -12.90
CA ILE A 246 -17.32 1.94 -11.46
C ILE A 246 -18.64 2.68 -11.17
N ALA A 247 -19.63 1.94 -10.71
CA ALA A 247 -20.97 2.45 -10.48
C ALA A 247 -21.25 2.87 -9.03
N CYS A 248 -20.37 2.49 -8.10
CA CYS A 248 -20.51 2.84 -6.70
C CYS A 248 -20.07 4.29 -6.41
N PRO A 249 -20.51 4.88 -5.28
CA PRO A 249 -19.99 6.16 -4.82
C PRO A 249 -18.48 6.12 -4.60
N VAL A 250 -17.78 7.23 -4.95
CA VAL A 250 -16.33 7.36 -4.82
C VAL A 250 -15.99 8.55 -3.94
N LEU A 251 -15.15 8.31 -2.92
CA LEU A 251 -14.47 9.35 -2.16
C LEU A 251 -13.02 9.45 -2.67
N LEU A 252 -12.59 10.64 -3.06
CA LEU A 252 -11.24 10.91 -3.54
C LEU A 252 -10.58 11.96 -2.64
N CYS A 253 -9.66 11.51 -1.78
CA CYS A 253 -8.88 12.38 -0.90
C CYS A 253 -7.49 12.63 -1.50
N GLN A 254 -7.04 13.87 -1.50
CA GLN A 254 -5.70 14.30 -1.90
C GLN A 254 -5.06 15.11 -0.78
N ALA A 255 -3.74 15.28 -0.81
CA ALA A 255 -3.02 16.09 0.18
C ALA A 255 -2.33 17.27 -0.52
N SER A 256 -2.40 18.47 0.11
CA SER A 256 -1.88 19.69 -0.49
C SER A 256 -0.35 19.75 -0.54
N GLU A 257 0.33 19.13 0.44
CA GLU A 257 1.80 19.08 0.54
C GLU A 257 2.37 17.73 0.04
N ASP A 258 1.60 16.99 -0.78
CA ASP A 258 2.06 15.72 -1.36
C ASP A 258 3.19 15.97 -2.38
N ILE A 259 4.42 15.60 -2.00
CA ILE A 259 5.62 15.73 -2.84
C ILE A 259 5.91 14.48 -3.68
N ILE A 260 5.15 13.40 -3.48
CA ILE A 260 5.31 12.12 -4.17
C ILE A 260 4.48 12.09 -5.44
N LEU A 261 3.19 12.46 -5.36
CA LEU A 261 2.33 12.60 -6.51
C LEU A 261 2.53 13.97 -7.15
N ASN A 262 2.89 13.98 -8.44
CA ASN A 262 2.92 15.21 -9.21
C ASN A 262 1.51 15.63 -9.64
N GLU A 263 1.35 16.90 -10.05
CA GLU A 263 0.03 17.43 -10.44
C GLU A 263 -0.62 16.65 -11.59
N THR A 264 0.17 16.14 -12.54
CA THR A 264 -0.37 15.32 -13.65
C THR A 264 -1.04 14.05 -13.14
N MET A 265 -0.44 13.37 -12.15
CA MET A 265 -1.02 12.16 -11.54
C MET A 265 -2.32 12.49 -10.79
N LYS A 266 -2.35 13.61 -10.05
CA LYS A 266 -3.55 14.08 -9.35
C LYS A 266 -4.67 14.43 -10.35
N GLU A 267 -4.33 15.12 -11.43
CA GLU A 267 -5.26 15.48 -12.50
C GLU A 267 -5.81 14.24 -13.24
N GLN A 268 -5.00 13.22 -13.48
CA GLN A 268 -5.46 11.95 -14.06
C GLN A 268 -6.54 11.30 -13.19
N MET A 269 -6.32 11.25 -11.87
CA MET A 269 -7.32 10.69 -10.94
C MET A 269 -8.59 11.54 -10.89
N ASN A 270 -8.47 12.86 -10.80
CA ASN A 270 -9.65 13.77 -10.84
C ASN A 270 -10.45 13.62 -12.12
N SER A 271 -9.76 13.50 -13.25
CA SER A 271 -10.42 13.33 -14.56
C SER A 271 -11.10 12.00 -14.73
N ALA A 272 -10.56 10.93 -14.11
CA ALA A 272 -11.16 9.61 -14.15
C ALA A 272 -12.41 9.50 -13.26
N PHE A 273 -12.53 10.34 -12.23
CA PHE A 273 -13.64 10.33 -11.27
C PHE A 273 -14.30 11.71 -11.14
N PRO A 274 -14.93 12.24 -12.21
CA PRO A 274 -15.50 13.61 -12.21
C PRO A 274 -16.66 13.79 -11.23
N ASP A 275 -17.36 12.71 -10.87
CA ASP A 275 -18.49 12.71 -9.94
C ASP A 275 -18.11 12.29 -8.51
N ALA A 276 -16.81 12.10 -8.23
CA ALA A 276 -16.36 11.75 -6.90
C ALA A 276 -16.62 12.86 -5.86
N THR A 277 -16.93 12.47 -4.64
CA THR A 277 -16.81 13.39 -3.50
C THR A 277 -15.31 13.61 -3.25
N THR A 278 -14.83 14.83 -3.44
CA THR A 278 -13.42 15.16 -3.28
C THR A 278 -13.14 15.82 -1.92
N TYR A 279 -11.95 15.54 -1.37
CA TYR A 279 -11.46 16.18 -0.17
C TYR A 279 -9.96 16.47 -0.27
N THR A 280 -9.51 17.64 0.17
CA THR A 280 -8.09 17.97 0.24
C THR A 280 -7.66 18.10 1.71
N VAL A 281 -6.67 17.31 2.10
CA VAL A 281 -6.03 17.38 3.41
C VAL A 281 -5.03 18.54 3.38
N GLU A 282 -5.41 19.66 3.94
CA GLU A 282 -4.59 20.87 3.95
C GLU A 282 -3.36 20.69 4.86
N GLY A 283 -2.18 20.99 4.33
CA GLY A 283 -0.89 20.77 5.00
C GLY A 283 -0.51 19.30 5.19
N GLY A 284 -1.29 18.36 4.60
CA GLY A 284 -1.00 16.95 4.65
C GLY A 284 0.01 16.53 3.57
N GLY A 285 0.89 15.57 3.89
CA GLY A 285 1.77 14.89 2.95
C GLY A 285 1.11 13.66 2.34
N HIS A 286 1.87 12.94 1.51
CA HIS A 286 1.40 11.73 0.80
C HIS A 286 0.83 10.66 1.75
N GLN A 287 1.47 10.43 2.90
CA GLN A 287 1.12 9.42 3.90
C GLN A 287 0.11 9.95 4.94
N CYS A 288 -0.79 10.85 4.55
CA CYS A 288 -1.77 11.49 5.44
C CYS A 288 -2.71 10.50 6.17
N ILE A 289 -2.88 9.27 5.66
CA ILE A 289 -3.65 8.22 6.32
C ILE A 289 -3.09 7.84 7.71
N GLU A 290 -1.84 8.17 8.01
CA GLU A 290 -1.22 7.89 9.30
C GLU A 290 -1.32 9.05 10.28
N ASN A 291 -0.86 10.25 9.87
CA ASN A 291 -0.78 11.41 10.77
C ASN A 291 -2.02 12.30 10.75
N ARG A 292 -2.93 12.11 9.79
CA ARG A 292 -4.24 12.80 9.68
C ARG A 292 -5.40 11.82 9.74
N ALA A 293 -5.22 10.70 10.43
CA ALA A 293 -6.22 9.62 10.51
C ALA A 293 -7.57 10.10 11.04
N GLU A 294 -7.60 10.87 12.13
CA GLU A 294 -8.83 11.43 12.71
C GLU A 294 -9.61 12.29 11.69
N GLU A 295 -8.91 13.19 11.01
CA GLU A 295 -9.49 14.04 9.96
C GLU A 295 -10.08 13.21 8.82
N LEU A 296 -9.30 12.24 8.31
CA LEU A 296 -9.73 11.37 7.22
C LEU A 296 -10.84 10.41 7.62
N CYS A 297 -10.83 9.88 8.84
CA CYS A 297 -11.93 9.05 9.36
C CYS A 297 -13.23 9.85 9.44
N LYS A 298 -13.20 11.09 9.91
CA LYS A 298 -14.38 11.93 9.91
C LYS A 298 -14.93 12.15 8.50
N VAL A 299 -14.08 12.49 7.53
CA VAL A 299 -14.49 12.67 6.13
C VAL A 299 -15.06 11.39 5.55
N THR A 300 -14.44 10.24 5.87
CA THR A 300 -14.91 8.92 5.44
C THR A 300 -16.28 8.60 6.00
N LEU A 301 -16.50 8.81 7.30
CA LEU A 301 -17.79 8.57 7.95
C LEU A 301 -18.87 9.50 7.41
N ASP A 302 -18.57 10.79 7.24
CA ASP A 302 -19.47 11.76 6.62
C ASP A 302 -19.85 11.37 5.17
N PHE A 303 -18.98 10.65 4.47
CA PHE A 303 -19.26 10.13 3.14
C PHE A 303 -20.12 8.86 3.16
N LEU A 304 -19.81 7.91 4.05
CA LEU A 304 -20.50 6.62 4.13
C LEU A 304 -21.91 6.71 4.76
N GLU A 305 -22.23 7.79 5.46
CA GLU A 305 -23.52 8.01 6.11
C GLU A 305 -24.53 8.80 5.24
N LYS A 306 -24.15 9.16 4.00
CA LYS A 306 -25.04 9.86 3.04
C LYS A 306 -25.91 8.89 2.26
#